data_06a0e3d491c7022f18b5f0bb943f022f
#
_entry.id   06a0e3d491c7022f18b5f0bb943f022f
#
_cell.length_a   1.000
_cell.length_b   1.000
_cell.length_c   1.000
_cell.angle_alpha   90.00
_cell.angle_beta   90.00
_cell.angle_gamma   90.00
#
_symmetry.space_group_name_H-M   'P 1'
#
loop_
_entity.id
_entity.type
_entity.pdbx_description
1 polymer ?
#
loop_
_entity_poly.entity_id
_entity_poly.type
_entity_poly.pdbx_seq_one_letter_code
_entity_poly.pdbx_strand_id
1 'polypeptide(L)'
;MVMKKLEEIADVFSGVQVSRFVDPKGEKTPIIKNKFTDSYSLDYYYENISNRINEKYYSKKGDIIISLSQPNTVSIIHEDGFIIPMYFAVIRVNEMYDPSFIYHLISSKDFHKKLHIFCEGGALRVIKVAALKSIKLNIPNLEKQKQYGEFFNLIDKKNMLIDLKKDYNDKIKEYLIQTQIKGE
;
A
#
# COMPACT_ATOMS: atom_id res chain seq x y z
N MET A 1 -14.03 22.16 -1.57
CA MET A 1 -13.63 20.88 -2.20
C MET A 1 -13.47 21.09 -3.68
N VAL A 2 -12.39 20.61 -4.27
CA VAL A 2 -12.11 20.72 -5.70
C VAL A 2 -11.96 19.32 -6.28
N MET A 3 -12.59 19.07 -7.42
CA MET A 3 -12.45 17.78 -8.11
C MET A 3 -11.18 17.82 -8.96
N LYS A 4 -10.26 16.87 -8.71
CA LYS A 4 -8.98 16.74 -9.42
C LYS A 4 -8.76 15.30 -9.86
N LYS A 5 -8.09 15.11 -10.99
CA LYS A 5 -7.62 13.78 -11.39
C LYS A 5 -6.43 13.36 -10.51
N LEU A 6 -6.23 12.06 -10.35
CA LEU A 6 -5.09 11.55 -9.57
C LEU A 6 -3.75 12.02 -10.14
N GLU A 7 -3.61 12.11 -11.46
CA GLU A 7 -2.40 12.62 -12.12
C GLU A 7 -2.09 14.11 -11.86
N GLU A 8 -3.08 14.90 -11.39
CA GLU A 8 -2.89 16.31 -11.06
C GLU A 8 -2.35 16.51 -9.64
N ILE A 9 -2.44 15.48 -8.80
CA ILE A 9 -2.06 15.54 -7.39
C ILE A 9 -0.90 14.61 -7.02
N ALA A 10 -0.53 13.70 -7.91
CA ALA A 10 0.50 12.70 -7.68
C ALA A 10 1.19 12.29 -8.97
N ASP A 11 2.46 11.90 -8.87
CA ASP A 11 3.11 11.13 -9.93
C ASP A 11 2.68 9.66 -9.79
N VAL A 12 2.09 9.12 -10.88
CA VAL A 12 1.54 7.76 -10.89
C VAL A 12 2.27 6.94 -11.95
N PHE A 13 2.95 5.88 -11.52
CA PHE A 13 3.72 5.01 -12.40
C PHE A 13 3.68 3.55 -11.93
N SER A 14 4.02 2.60 -12.79
CA SER A 14 4.22 1.21 -12.39
C SER A 14 5.60 1.01 -11.78
N GLY A 15 5.71 0.09 -10.83
CA GLY A 15 7.02 -0.38 -10.38
C GLY A 15 7.83 -1.04 -11.49
N VAL A 16 8.93 -1.69 -11.15
CA VAL A 16 9.93 -2.22 -12.09
C VAL A 16 9.87 -3.75 -12.17
N GLN A 17 10.23 -4.30 -13.33
CA GLN A 17 10.46 -5.74 -13.48
C GLN A 17 11.80 -6.12 -12.85
N VAL A 18 11.76 -6.54 -11.58
CA VAL A 18 12.93 -6.80 -10.74
C VAL A 18 13.90 -7.81 -11.38
N SER A 19 13.38 -8.87 -12.02
CA SER A 19 14.21 -9.93 -12.63
C SER A 19 15.22 -9.43 -13.68
N ARG A 20 15.01 -8.23 -14.25
CA ARG A 20 15.96 -7.61 -15.19
C ARG A 20 17.18 -6.97 -14.52
N PHE A 21 17.13 -6.82 -13.21
CA PHE A 21 18.14 -6.12 -12.42
C PHE A 21 18.82 -7.01 -11.38
N VAL A 22 18.46 -8.28 -11.33
CA VAL A 22 19.14 -9.26 -10.48
C VAL A 22 20.56 -9.44 -10.99
N ASP A 23 21.54 -9.27 -10.10
CA ASP A 23 22.98 -9.38 -10.39
C ASP A 23 23.68 -9.98 -9.16
N PRO A 24 24.34 -11.16 -9.28
CA PRO A 24 25.04 -11.78 -8.17
C PRO A 24 26.12 -10.89 -7.52
N LYS A 25 26.64 -9.91 -8.29
CA LYS A 25 27.60 -8.91 -7.81
C LYS A 25 26.95 -7.60 -7.35
N GLY A 26 25.63 -7.52 -7.39
CA GLY A 26 24.84 -6.35 -6.99
C GLY A 26 24.77 -6.18 -5.49
N GLU A 27 24.16 -5.09 -5.07
CA GLU A 27 23.91 -4.78 -3.66
C GLU A 27 22.67 -5.52 -3.16
N LYS A 28 22.75 -6.06 -1.94
CA LYS A 28 21.63 -6.73 -1.27
C LYS A 28 20.55 -5.70 -0.91
N THR A 29 19.46 -5.70 -1.66
CA THR A 29 18.42 -4.68 -1.62
C THR A 29 17.06 -5.29 -1.23
N PRO A 30 16.26 -4.64 -0.36
CA PRO A 30 14.93 -5.12 0.00
C PRO A 30 13.93 -4.87 -1.14
N ILE A 31 13.08 -5.86 -1.41
CA ILE A 31 12.06 -5.83 -2.47
C ILE A 31 10.70 -6.15 -1.86
N ILE A 32 9.70 -5.33 -2.13
CA ILE A 32 8.34 -5.54 -1.63
C ILE A 32 7.74 -6.81 -2.24
N LYS A 33 7.16 -7.67 -1.40
CA LYS A 33 6.43 -8.87 -1.85
C LYS A 33 5.07 -8.54 -2.45
N ASN A 34 4.56 -9.46 -3.27
CA ASN A 34 3.27 -9.31 -3.95
C ASN A 34 2.04 -9.37 -3.03
N LYS A 35 2.18 -9.86 -1.81
CA LYS A 35 1.08 -9.97 -0.86
C LYS A 35 1.42 -9.19 0.39
N PHE A 36 0.46 -8.41 0.88
CA PHE A 36 0.52 -7.80 2.20
C PHE A 36 -0.21 -8.70 3.19
N THR A 37 0.42 -8.93 4.32
CA THR A 37 -0.21 -9.66 5.43
C THR A 37 -1.21 -8.75 6.14
N ASP A 38 -0.90 -7.46 6.21
CA ASP A 38 -1.80 -6.40 6.66
C ASP A 38 -1.47 -5.06 5.98
N SER A 39 -2.31 -4.05 6.19
CA SER A 39 -2.14 -2.71 5.58
C SER A 39 -0.99 -1.89 6.18
N TYR A 40 -0.41 -2.36 7.29
CA TYR A 40 0.61 -1.64 8.07
C TYR A 40 1.99 -2.27 7.99
N SER A 41 2.09 -3.56 7.62
CA SER A 41 3.36 -4.25 7.46
C SER A 41 3.58 -4.63 5.99
N LEU A 42 4.68 -4.13 5.43
CA LEU A 42 5.13 -4.54 4.10
C LEU A 42 5.98 -5.79 4.24
N ASP A 43 5.50 -6.90 3.68
CA ASP A 43 6.34 -8.07 3.49
C ASP A 43 7.39 -7.79 2.41
N TYR A 44 8.63 -8.09 2.68
CA TYR A 44 9.74 -7.94 1.74
C TYR A 44 10.69 -9.13 1.78
N TYR A 45 11.54 -9.22 0.78
CA TYR A 45 12.65 -10.15 0.70
C TYR A 45 13.88 -9.43 0.18
N TYR A 46 15.05 -10.00 0.35
CA TYR A 46 16.30 -9.43 -0.15
C TYR A 46 16.75 -10.14 -1.41
N GLU A 47 17.28 -9.38 -2.37
CA GLU A 47 17.92 -9.87 -3.58
C GLU A 47 19.12 -8.98 -3.93
N ASN A 48 20.11 -9.55 -4.60
CA ASN A 48 21.25 -8.78 -5.09
C ASN A 48 20.88 -8.04 -6.37
N ILE A 49 20.90 -6.71 -6.33
CA ILE A 49 20.39 -5.86 -7.41
C ILE A 49 21.50 -4.99 -7.97
N SER A 50 21.56 -4.92 -9.31
CA SER A 50 22.45 -4.06 -10.04
C SER A 50 22.17 -2.57 -9.77
N ASN A 51 23.19 -1.75 -9.68
CA ASN A 51 23.11 -0.28 -9.54
C ASN A 51 22.50 0.45 -10.76
N ARG A 52 22.14 -0.28 -11.83
CA ARG A 52 21.50 0.28 -13.03
C ARG A 52 20.00 0.56 -12.85
N ILE A 53 19.41 0.17 -11.74
CA ILE A 53 17.99 0.45 -11.46
C ILE A 53 17.80 1.96 -11.24
N ASN A 54 16.75 2.53 -11.83
CA ASN A 54 16.46 3.95 -11.67
C ASN A 54 15.91 4.24 -10.27
N GLU A 55 16.40 5.32 -9.64
CA GLU A 55 16.03 5.74 -8.29
C GLU A 55 14.52 5.91 -8.07
N LYS A 56 13.76 6.25 -9.11
CA LYS A 56 12.29 6.38 -9.00
C LYS A 56 11.59 5.10 -8.53
N TYR A 57 12.19 3.92 -8.75
CA TYR A 57 11.62 2.64 -8.37
C TYR A 57 11.91 2.22 -6.93
N TYR A 58 12.73 3.00 -6.24
CA TYR A 58 12.87 2.89 -4.80
C TYR A 58 11.74 3.63 -4.11
N SER A 59 11.23 3.00 -3.05
CA SER A 59 10.19 3.59 -2.22
C SER A 59 10.66 4.88 -1.56
N LYS A 60 9.74 5.80 -1.41
CA LYS A 60 9.87 6.97 -0.55
C LYS A 60 8.77 6.93 0.50
N LYS A 61 9.10 7.37 1.71
CA LYS A 61 8.11 7.52 2.78
C LYS A 61 6.94 8.38 2.31
N GLY A 62 5.72 7.87 2.49
CA GLY A 62 4.51 8.51 1.99
C GLY A 62 4.09 8.06 0.58
N ASP A 63 4.89 7.26 -0.12
CA ASP A 63 4.41 6.61 -1.35
C ASP A 63 3.22 5.71 -1.03
N ILE A 64 2.22 5.76 -1.87
CA ILE A 64 1.07 4.84 -1.80
C ILE A 64 1.22 3.84 -2.93
N ILE A 65 1.11 2.56 -2.60
CA ILE A 65 1.15 1.50 -3.61
C ILE A 65 -0.20 0.81 -3.69
N ILE A 66 -0.61 0.47 -4.91
CA ILE A 66 -1.82 -0.29 -5.18
C ILE A 66 -1.50 -1.48 -6.07
N SER A 67 -1.96 -2.68 -5.69
CA SER A 67 -1.85 -3.86 -6.54
C SER A 67 -2.63 -3.68 -7.83
N LEU A 68 -1.98 -3.88 -8.97
CA LEU A 68 -2.61 -3.79 -10.30
C LEU A 68 -3.55 -4.95 -10.60
N SER A 69 -3.41 -6.07 -9.89
CA SER A 69 -4.31 -7.23 -9.98
C SER A 69 -5.21 -7.31 -8.74
N GLN A 70 -6.37 -7.96 -8.88
CA GLN A 70 -7.26 -8.19 -7.74
C GLN A 70 -6.65 -9.14 -6.71
N PRO A 71 -6.91 -8.90 -5.41
CA PRO A 71 -7.76 -7.83 -4.83
C PRO A 71 -7.02 -6.51 -4.72
N ASN A 72 -7.14 -5.55 -5.50
CA ASN A 72 -6.41 -4.28 -5.59
C ASN A 72 -6.08 -3.66 -4.21
N THR A 73 -5.24 -4.35 -3.45
CA THR A 73 -4.82 -3.91 -2.10
C THR A 73 -4.04 -2.62 -2.18
N VAL A 74 -4.27 -1.73 -1.24
CA VAL A 74 -3.61 -0.42 -1.11
C VAL A 74 -2.81 -0.40 0.17
N SER A 75 -1.58 0.11 0.12
CA SER A 75 -0.76 0.34 1.31
C SER A 75 -0.01 1.66 1.19
N ILE A 76 0.30 2.27 2.33
CA ILE A 76 1.18 3.43 2.42
C ILE A 76 2.56 2.99 2.92
N ILE A 77 3.61 3.52 2.31
CA ILE A 77 4.99 3.17 2.63
C ILE A 77 5.52 4.10 3.73
N HIS A 78 6.11 3.53 4.76
CA HIS A 78 6.64 4.25 5.90
C HIS A 78 8.16 4.41 5.89
N GLU A 79 8.87 3.68 5.03
CA GLU A 79 10.32 3.63 4.94
C GLU A 79 10.80 3.78 3.51
N ASP A 80 11.98 4.40 3.35
CA ASP A 80 12.63 4.56 2.05
C ASP A 80 13.42 3.30 1.67
N GLY A 81 13.72 3.15 0.38
CA GLY A 81 14.76 2.24 -0.10
C GLY A 81 14.31 0.85 -0.50
N PHE A 82 13.02 0.52 -0.44
CA PHE A 82 12.49 -0.73 -0.99
C PHE A 82 12.30 -0.62 -2.50
N ILE A 83 12.71 -1.63 -3.25
CA ILE A 83 12.32 -1.72 -4.67
C ILE A 83 10.85 -2.08 -4.77
N ILE A 84 10.12 -1.34 -5.60
CA ILE A 84 8.69 -1.55 -5.85
C ILE A 84 8.53 -2.33 -7.16
N PRO A 85 8.04 -3.58 -7.12
CA PRO A 85 7.87 -4.42 -8.31
C PRO A 85 6.75 -3.95 -9.24
N MET A 86 6.81 -4.36 -10.51
CA MET A 86 5.92 -3.95 -11.61
C MET A 86 4.44 -4.30 -11.44
N TYR A 87 4.09 -5.19 -10.52
CA TYR A 87 2.70 -5.55 -10.22
C TYR A 87 2.00 -4.54 -9.31
N PHE A 88 2.73 -3.51 -8.85
CA PHE A 88 2.17 -2.35 -8.18
C PHE A 88 2.18 -1.11 -9.06
N ALA A 89 1.16 -0.27 -8.93
CA ALA A 89 1.28 1.14 -9.25
C ALA A 89 1.74 1.89 -8.00
N VAL A 90 2.65 2.84 -8.20
CA VAL A 90 3.11 3.80 -7.20
C VAL A 90 2.37 5.10 -7.41
N ILE A 91 1.88 5.68 -6.34
CA ILE A 91 1.22 6.99 -6.29
C ILE A 91 2.06 7.84 -5.35
N ARG A 92 2.96 8.63 -5.90
CA ARG A 92 3.84 9.56 -5.18
C ARG A 92 3.18 10.91 -5.12
N VAL A 93 2.60 11.21 -3.97
CA VAL A 93 1.79 12.41 -3.77
C VAL A 93 2.66 13.66 -3.80
N ASN A 94 2.21 14.71 -4.50
CA ASN A 94 2.93 15.99 -4.56
C ASN A 94 2.88 16.70 -3.20
N GLU A 95 3.90 17.49 -2.87
CA GLU A 95 4.07 18.18 -1.57
C GLU A 95 2.89 19.07 -1.16
N MET A 96 2.06 19.49 -2.12
CA MET A 96 0.86 20.30 -1.84
C MET A 96 -0.32 19.51 -1.25
N TYR A 97 -0.19 18.19 -1.09
CA TYR A 97 -1.23 17.29 -0.61
C TYR A 97 -0.71 16.41 0.51
N ASP A 98 -1.60 15.95 1.37
CA ASP A 98 -1.28 15.05 2.48
C ASP A 98 -1.34 13.58 2.03
N PRO A 99 -0.21 12.82 2.05
CA PRO A 99 -0.19 11.44 1.60
C PRO A 99 -1.10 10.52 2.41
N SER A 100 -1.24 10.77 3.72
CA SER A 100 -2.09 9.98 4.59
C SER A 100 -3.56 10.12 4.23
N PHE A 101 -4.02 11.37 4.01
CA PHE A 101 -5.38 11.63 3.54
C PHE A 101 -5.65 10.96 2.19
N ILE A 102 -4.72 11.08 1.23
CA ILE A 102 -4.86 10.47 -0.10
C ILE A 102 -4.88 8.95 0.00
N TYR A 103 -4.07 8.35 0.88
CA TYR A 103 -4.09 6.91 1.15
C TYR A 103 -5.48 6.44 1.60
N HIS A 104 -6.08 7.09 2.59
CA HIS A 104 -7.43 6.73 3.07
C HIS A 104 -8.50 6.94 2.00
N LEU A 105 -8.37 7.99 1.19
CA LEU A 105 -9.29 8.24 0.09
C LEU A 105 -9.22 7.14 -0.97
N ILE A 106 -8.02 6.69 -1.34
CA ILE A 106 -7.78 5.60 -2.31
C ILE A 106 -8.18 4.23 -1.73
N SER A 107 -8.04 4.03 -0.43
CA SER A 107 -8.47 2.81 0.27
C SER A 107 -9.99 2.72 0.44
N SER A 108 -10.73 3.79 0.15
CA SER A 108 -12.17 3.85 0.36
C SER A 108 -12.96 2.94 -0.61
N LYS A 109 -14.11 2.45 -0.15
CA LYS A 109 -15.04 1.67 -0.98
C LYS A 109 -15.52 2.44 -2.23
N ASP A 110 -15.66 3.77 -2.15
CA ASP A 110 -16.06 4.61 -3.27
C ASP A 110 -14.97 4.65 -4.36
N PHE A 111 -13.72 4.78 -3.96
CA PHE A 111 -12.59 4.70 -4.90
C PHE A 111 -12.53 3.32 -5.57
N HIS A 112 -12.66 2.24 -4.82
CA HIS A 112 -12.65 0.88 -5.37
C HIS A 112 -13.82 0.63 -6.34
N LYS A 113 -15.01 1.19 -6.08
CA LYS A 113 -16.13 1.14 -7.04
C LYS A 113 -15.78 1.84 -8.35
N LYS A 114 -15.19 3.04 -8.29
CA LYS A 114 -14.71 3.76 -9.49
C LYS A 114 -13.63 2.96 -10.22
N LEU A 115 -12.72 2.36 -9.47
CA LEU A 115 -11.64 1.55 -10.02
C LEU A 115 -12.17 0.32 -10.80
N HIS A 116 -13.20 -0.35 -10.28
CA HIS A 116 -13.81 -1.51 -10.94
C HIS A 116 -14.37 -1.21 -12.33
N ILE A 117 -14.79 0.02 -12.60
CA ILE A 117 -15.31 0.44 -13.93
C ILE A 117 -14.18 0.37 -14.97
N PHE A 118 -12.93 0.56 -14.56
CA PHE A 118 -11.74 0.55 -15.42
C PHE A 118 -11.00 -0.78 -15.46
N CYS A 119 -11.49 -1.81 -14.76
CA CYS A 119 -10.86 -3.13 -14.80
C CYS A 119 -11.13 -3.81 -16.13
N GLU A 120 -10.09 -4.16 -16.86
CA GLU A 120 -10.13 -4.92 -18.10
C GLU A 120 -9.77 -6.39 -17.87
N GLY A 121 -10.36 -7.29 -18.65
CA GLY A 121 -10.03 -8.72 -18.66
C GLY A 121 -11.12 -9.61 -18.04
N GLY A 122 -11.10 -10.88 -18.42
CA GLY A 122 -12.04 -11.90 -17.97
C GLY A 122 -11.72 -12.43 -16.56
N ALA A 123 -11.00 -13.56 -16.45
CA ALA A 123 -10.69 -14.20 -15.17
C ALA A 123 -9.65 -13.43 -14.31
N LEU A 124 -8.72 -12.71 -14.94
CA LEU A 124 -7.72 -11.85 -14.26
C LEU A 124 -7.99 -10.39 -14.63
N ARG A 125 -8.65 -9.67 -13.72
CA ARG A 125 -8.89 -8.25 -13.89
C ARG A 125 -7.65 -7.46 -13.49
N VAL A 126 -7.04 -6.76 -14.45
CA VAL A 126 -5.84 -5.93 -14.24
C VAL A 126 -6.20 -4.46 -14.49
N ILE A 127 -5.68 -3.58 -13.67
CA ILE A 127 -5.84 -2.14 -13.79
C ILE A 127 -4.63 -1.58 -14.54
N LYS A 128 -4.90 -0.77 -15.57
CA LYS A 128 -3.85 0.01 -16.25
C LYS A 128 -3.53 1.27 -15.45
N VAL A 129 -2.25 1.63 -15.36
CA VAL A 129 -1.80 2.87 -14.69
C VAL A 129 -2.48 4.11 -15.29
N ALA A 130 -2.73 4.12 -16.61
CA ALA A 130 -3.45 5.21 -17.26
C ALA A 130 -4.88 5.38 -16.73
N ALA A 131 -5.55 4.28 -16.40
CA ALA A 131 -6.89 4.33 -15.79
C ALA A 131 -6.84 4.94 -14.37
N LEU A 132 -5.85 4.54 -13.55
CA LEU A 132 -5.63 5.15 -12.23
C LEU A 132 -5.44 6.68 -12.34
N LYS A 133 -4.61 7.14 -13.27
CA LYS A 133 -4.33 8.56 -13.51
C LYS A 133 -5.60 9.39 -13.75
N SER A 134 -6.57 8.82 -14.47
CA SER A 134 -7.80 9.51 -14.86
C SER A 134 -8.87 9.59 -13.77
N ILE A 135 -8.73 8.83 -12.67
CA ILE A 135 -9.74 8.82 -11.60
C ILE A 135 -9.84 10.19 -10.93
N LYS A 136 -11.06 10.70 -10.85
CA LYS A 136 -11.34 11.99 -10.21
C LYS A 136 -11.63 11.82 -8.73
N LEU A 137 -10.98 12.66 -7.91
CA LEU A 137 -11.07 12.71 -6.47
C LEU A 137 -11.53 14.07 -6.00
N ASN A 138 -12.35 14.10 -4.95
CA ASN A 138 -12.74 15.34 -4.28
C ASN A 138 -11.73 15.68 -3.20
N ILE A 139 -10.95 16.74 -3.41
CA ILE A 139 -9.86 17.13 -2.54
C ILE A 139 -10.21 18.40 -1.76
N PRO A 140 -10.22 18.40 -0.42
CA PRO A 140 -10.32 19.59 0.40
C PRO A 140 -9.02 20.39 0.39
N ASN A 141 -8.99 21.55 1.06
CA ASN A 141 -7.74 22.29 1.28
C ASN A 141 -6.76 21.48 2.15
N LEU A 142 -5.47 21.81 2.09
CA LEU A 142 -4.39 21.06 2.74
C LEU A 142 -4.58 20.94 4.26
N GLU A 143 -5.06 21.98 4.92
CA GLU A 143 -5.32 21.97 6.37
C GLU A 143 -6.31 20.86 6.74
N LYS A 144 -7.44 20.79 6.04
CA LYS A 144 -8.42 19.70 6.23
C LYS A 144 -7.88 18.33 5.86
N GLN A 145 -7.04 18.23 4.83
CA GLN A 145 -6.40 16.96 4.49
C GLN A 145 -5.56 16.45 5.66
N LYS A 146 -4.71 17.29 6.26
CA LYS A 146 -3.89 16.93 7.42
C LYS A 146 -4.73 16.51 8.61
N GLN A 147 -5.79 17.28 8.95
CA GLN A 147 -6.71 16.93 10.04
C GLN A 147 -7.39 15.58 9.82
N TYR A 148 -7.92 15.32 8.62
CA TYR A 148 -8.56 14.04 8.30
C TYR A 148 -7.56 12.90 8.23
N GLY A 149 -6.38 13.11 7.65
CA GLY A 149 -5.32 12.10 7.57
C GLY A 149 -4.88 11.64 8.95
N GLU A 150 -4.62 12.58 9.87
CA GLU A 150 -4.29 12.28 11.25
C GLU A 150 -5.43 11.54 11.97
N PHE A 151 -6.66 12.01 11.82
CA PHE A 151 -7.83 11.37 12.43
C PHE A 151 -8.02 9.93 11.95
N PHE A 152 -7.90 9.68 10.65
CA PHE A 152 -8.02 8.33 10.09
C PHE A 152 -6.89 7.42 10.56
N ASN A 153 -5.65 7.91 10.64
CA ASN A 153 -4.53 7.17 11.20
C ASN A 153 -4.77 6.75 12.66
N LEU A 154 -5.39 7.62 13.47
CA LEU A 154 -5.75 7.30 14.85
C LEU A 154 -6.83 6.20 14.91
N ILE A 155 -7.82 6.23 14.00
CA ILE A 155 -8.83 5.18 13.89
C ILE A 155 -8.16 3.85 13.54
N ASP A 156 -7.27 3.84 12.56
CA ASP A 156 -6.59 2.62 12.11
C ASP A 156 -5.70 2.06 13.23
N LYS A 157 -4.94 2.92 13.91
CA LYS A 157 -4.13 2.51 15.08
C LYS A 157 -5.00 1.91 16.18
N LYS A 158 -6.17 2.51 16.46
CA LYS A 158 -7.13 1.95 17.41
C LYS A 158 -7.61 0.57 16.99
N ASN A 159 -7.98 0.38 15.71
CA ASN A 159 -8.44 -0.90 15.18
C ASN A 159 -7.35 -1.96 15.31
N MET A 160 -6.10 -1.64 14.93
CA MET A 160 -4.95 -2.52 15.10
C MET A 160 -4.77 -2.98 16.54
N LEU A 161 -4.88 -2.06 17.52
CA LEU A 161 -4.77 -2.40 18.94
C LEU A 161 -5.92 -3.30 19.43
N ILE A 162 -7.13 -3.12 18.89
CA ILE A 162 -8.28 -3.99 19.20
C ILE A 162 -8.04 -5.40 18.66
N ASP A 163 -7.53 -5.54 17.44
CA ASP A 163 -7.24 -6.83 16.83
C ASP A 163 -6.11 -7.56 17.59
N LEU A 164 -5.04 -6.86 17.96
CA LEU A 164 -3.99 -7.39 18.82
C LEU A 164 -4.54 -7.89 20.16
N LYS A 165 -5.40 -7.10 20.81
CA LYS A 165 -6.03 -7.50 22.07
C LYS A 165 -6.86 -8.78 21.91
N LYS A 166 -7.59 -8.89 20.79
CA LYS A 166 -8.38 -10.08 20.48
C LYS A 166 -7.48 -11.32 20.32
N ASP A 167 -6.40 -11.21 19.54
CA ASP A 167 -5.43 -12.27 19.33
C ASP A 167 -4.80 -12.75 20.66
N TYR A 168 -4.40 -11.82 21.53
CA TYR A 168 -3.91 -12.16 22.87
C TYR A 168 -4.96 -12.89 23.72
N ASN A 169 -6.20 -12.43 23.70
CA ASN A 169 -7.27 -13.09 24.46
C ASN A 169 -7.53 -14.52 23.96
N ASP A 170 -7.50 -14.73 22.64
CA ASP A 170 -7.66 -16.06 22.06
C ASP A 170 -6.49 -17.00 22.42
N LYS A 171 -5.25 -16.50 22.40
CA LYS A 171 -4.08 -17.24 22.89
C LYS A 171 -4.16 -17.61 24.37
N ILE A 172 -4.67 -16.70 25.22
CA ILE A 172 -4.89 -16.97 26.65
C ILE A 172 -5.92 -18.08 26.82
N LYS A 173 -7.04 -18.04 26.09
CA LYS A 173 -8.06 -19.10 26.12
C LYS A 173 -7.51 -20.44 25.71
N GLU A 174 -6.75 -20.50 24.62
CA GLU A 174 -6.13 -21.74 24.15
C GLU A 174 -5.16 -22.29 25.19
N TYR A 175 -4.33 -21.45 25.80
CA TYR A 175 -3.42 -21.85 26.87
C TYR A 175 -4.16 -22.45 28.08
N LEU A 176 -5.20 -21.79 28.57
CA LEU A 176 -6.01 -22.26 29.69
C LEU A 176 -6.70 -23.59 29.38
N ILE A 177 -7.26 -23.75 28.17
CA ILE A 177 -7.89 -25.02 27.74
C ILE A 177 -6.86 -26.13 27.69
N GLN A 178 -5.68 -25.89 27.12
CA GLN A 178 -4.60 -26.90 27.04
C GLN A 178 -4.10 -27.32 28.43
N THR A 179 -4.01 -26.38 29.37
CA THR A 179 -3.60 -26.67 30.75
C THR A 179 -4.63 -27.51 31.48
N GLN A 180 -5.94 -27.21 31.28
CA GLN A 180 -7.04 -27.99 31.87
C GLN A 180 -7.16 -29.41 31.26
N ILE A 181 -6.95 -29.56 29.94
CA ILE A 181 -7.04 -30.86 29.26
C ILE A 181 -5.85 -31.77 29.60
N LYS A 182 -4.66 -31.21 29.87
CA LYS A 182 -3.49 -32.01 30.22
C LYS A 182 -3.47 -32.51 31.65
N GLY A 183 -4.48 -32.19 32.46
CA GLY A 183 -4.72 -32.85 33.76
C GLY A 183 -3.67 -32.52 34.83
N GLU A 184 -3.29 -31.29 34.95
CA GLU A 184 -2.52 -30.76 36.08
C GLU A 184 -3.31 -29.72 36.85
#